data_4fe65514ef22105386558e5aa8c16a66
#
_entry.id   4fe65514ef22105386558e5aa8c16a66
#
_cell.length_a   1.000
_cell.length_b   1.000
_cell.length_c   1.000
_cell.angle_alpha   90.00
_cell.angle_beta   90.00
_cell.angle_gamma   90.00
#
_symmetry.space_group_name_H-M   'P 1'
#
loop_
_entity.id
_entity.type
_entity.pdbx_description
1 polymer ?
#
loop_
_entity_poly.entity_id
_entity_poly.type
_entity_poly.pdbx_seq_one_letter_code
_entity_poly.pdbx_strand_id
1 'polypeptide(L)'
;PNHKTAVHKFALKGRNIEYRGSGEVEGHLGWSEDKRSFRMGANGNGGEYLNVVSSLGDTWNGSTSTRLTVLKENAGKLQTIDTIDGIGKPGEQLYAARFVGDRAYLVTFRVIDPLYVVDLSDQDNPSIAGELEIDGYSDYLHPIGNNLLLGIGKDAVPDDGSTDFSFTRGAWD
;
A
#
# COMPACT_ATOMS: atom_id res chain seq x y z
N PRO A 1 4.59 6.69 19.33
CA PRO A 1 3.20 6.35 19.54
C PRO A 1 2.76 5.34 18.48
N ASN A 2 2.18 4.19 18.93
CA ASN A 2 1.64 3.21 17.99
C ASN A 2 0.38 3.80 17.39
N HIS A 3 0.47 4.27 16.15
CA HIS A 3 -0.70 4.70 15.40
C HIS A 3 -1.56 3.49 15.05
N LYS A 4 -2.88 3.67 15.11
CA LYS A 4 -3.85 2.69 14.64
C LYS A 4 -4.81 3.38 13.70
N THR A 5 -5.21 2.68 12.65
CA THR A 5 -6.24 3.11 11.71
C THR A 5 -7.51 2.31 11.96
N ALA A 6 -8.59 2.99 12.32
CA ALA A 6 -9.92 2.38 12.41
C ALA A 6 -10.51 2.22 11.01
N VAL A 7 -11.08 1.07 10.73
CA VAL A 7 -11.72 0.72 9.46
C VAL A 7 -13.17 0.35 9.70
N HIS A 8 -14.07 0.95 8.92
CA HIS A 8 -15.50 0.66 8.96
C HIS A 8 -15.96 0.19 7.58
N LYS A 9 -16.73 -0.89 7.56
CA LYS A 9 -17.27 -1.47 6.33
C LYS A 9 -18.77 -1.21 6.24
N PHE A 10 -19.21 -0.78 5.07
CA PHE A 10 -20.60 -0.55 4.73
C PHE A 10 -20.95 -1.30 3.44
N ALA A 11 -22.09 -1.94 3.39
CA ALA A 11 -22.65 -2.48 2.15
C ALA A 11 -23.61 -1.45 1.53
N LEU A 12 -23.45 -1.23 0.24
CA LEU A 12 -24.32 -0.36 -0.56
C LEU A 12 -25.32 -1.22 -1.32
N LYS A 13 -26.59 -1.12 -0.98
CA LYS A 13 -27.69 -1.87 -1.63
C LYS A 13 -28.69 -0.90 -2.26
N GLY A 14 -28.40 -0.51 -3.50
CA GLY A 14 -29.20 0.50 -4.20
C GLY A 14 -29.14 1.84 -3.46
N ARG A 15 -30.23 2.27 -2.83
CA ARG A 15 -30.30 3.52 -2.04
C ARG A 15 -30.07 3.31 -0.54
N ASN A 16 -29.86 2.08 -0.12
CA ASN A 16 -29.68 1.73 1.30
C ASN A 16 -28.21 1.52 1.62
N ILE A 17 -27.82 1.93 2.82
CA ILE A 17 -26.48 1.70 3.39
C ILE A 17 -26.66 0.81 4.61
N GLU A 18 -25.94 -0.30 4.66
CA GLU A 18 -25.97 -1.23 5.79
C GLU A 18 -24.56 -1.29 6.41
N TYR A 19 -24.49 -1.06 7.71
CA TYR A 19 -23.23 -1.22 8.45
C TYR A 19 -22.89 -2.70 8.59
N ARG A 20 -21.65 -3.09 8.21
CA ARG A 20 -21.18 -4.48 8.17
C ARG A 20 -20.20 -4.81 9.29
N GLY A 21 -19.54 -3.80 9.84
CA GLY A 21 -18.62 -4.00 10.95
C GLY A 21 -17.43 -3.05 10.94
N SER A 22 -16.63 -3.15 11.98
CA SER A 22 -15.38 -2.39 12.13
C SER A 22 -14.24 -3.25 12.65
N GLY A 23 -13.03 -2.79 12.38
CA GLY A 23 -11.78 -3.33 12.88
C GLY A 23 -10.71 -2.25 12.95
N GLU A 24 -9.53 -2.63 13.39
CA GLU A 24 -8.36 -1.76 13.45
C GLU A 24 -7.18 -2.43 12.75
N VAL A 25 -6.36 -1.64 12.10
CA VAL A 25 -5.04 -2.04 11.62
C VAL A 25 -3.97 -1.19 12.29
N GLU A 26 -2.81 -1.77 12.54
CA GLU A 26 -1.68 -1.00 13.06
C GLU A 26 -1.10 -0.09 11.98
N GLY A 27 -0.61 1.08 12.39
CA GLY A 27 -0.03 2.08 11.50
C GLY A 27 -1.04 3.05 10.92
N HIS A 28 -0.60 3.78 9.88
CA HIS A 28 -1.36 4.81 9.21
C HIS A 28 -1.38 4.60 7.69
N LEU A 29 -2.39 5.18 7.01
CA LEU A 29 -2.54 5.08 5.56
C LEU A 29 -1.82 6.22 4.80
N GLY A 30 -0.74 6.74 5.38
CA GLY A 30 0.01 7.86 4.80
C GLY A 30 -0.64 9.21 5.05
N TRP A 31 0.10 10.26 4.70
CA TRP A 31 -0.29 11.64 4.92
C TRP A 31 -1.01 12.26 3.71
N SER A 32 -0.78 11.72 2.50
CA SER A 32 -1.44 12.14 1.26
C SER A 32 -2.85 11.56 1.17
N GLU A 33 -3.87 12.40 1.28
CA GLU A 33 -5.29 11.97 1.30
C GLU A 33 -5.71 11.29 -0.01
N ASP A 34 -5.23 11.80 -1.13
CA ASP A 34 -5.46 11.29 -2.48
C ASP A 34 -4.95 9.84 -2.69
N LYS A 35 -3.91 9.45 -1.96
CA LYS A 35 -3.32 8.10 -2.07
C LYS A 35 -3.93 7.08 -1.12
N ARG A 36 -4.67 7.50 -0.08
CA ARG A 36 -5.22 6.58 0.93
C ARG A 36 -6.18 5.54 0.36
N SER A 37 -6.99 5.92 -0.62
CA SER A 37 -7.95 5.01 -1.27
C SER A 37 -7.26 3.84 -1.97
N PHE A 38 -6.04 4.02 -2.46
CA PHE A 38 -5.28 2.97 -3.14
C PHE A 38 -4.60 1.98 -2.20
N ARG A 39 -4.54 2.31 -0.91
CA ARG A 39 -3.96 1.44 0.13
C ARG A 39 -4.92 0.39 0.66
N MET A 40 -6.10 0.29 0.07
CA MET A 40 -7.13 -0.67 0.46
C MET A 40 -7.67 -1.39 -0.76
N GLY A 41 -7.92 -2.69 -0.62
CA GLY A 41 -8.55 -3.54 -1.62
C GLY A 41 -9.53 -4.51 -0.97
N ALA A 42 -10.57 -4.89 -1.69
CA ALA A 42 -11.55 -5.87 -1.22
C ALA A 42 -11.54 -7.09 -2.12
N ASN A 43 -11.51 -8.27 -1.54
CA ASN A 43 -11.50 -9.55 -2.22
C ASN A 43 -12.61 -10.47 -1.70
N GLY A 44 -12.80 -11.60 -2.38
CA GLY A 44 -13.82 -12.58 -2.03
C GLY A 44 -15.24 -12.19 -2.47
N ASN A 45 -16.18 -13.08 -2.28
CA ASN A 45 -17.58 -12.89 -2.65
C ASN A 45 -18.21 -11.75 -1.83
N GLY A 46 -18.60 -10.66 -2.52
CA GLY A 46 -19.19 -9.50 -1.86
C GLY A 46 -18.22 -8.71 -0.97
N GLY A 47 -16.91 -8.85 -1.22
CA GLY A 47 -15.87 -8.15 -0.45
C GLY A 47 -15.74 -8.69 0.98
N GLU A 48 -15.83 -10.00 1.16
CA GLU A 48 -15.68 -10.67 2.47
C GLU A 48 -14.36 -10.31 3.14
N TYR A 49 -13.30 -10.20 2.35
CA TYR A 49 -11.97 -9.80 2.80
C TYR A 49 -11.67 -8.35 2.46
N LEU A 50 -10.97 -7.69 3.35
CA LEU A 50 -10.42 -6.36 3.15
C LEU A 50 -8.91 -6.40 3.39
N ASN A 51 -8.14 -6.00 2.37
CA ASN A 51 -6.69 -5.91 2.44
C ASN A 51 -6.30 -4.45 2.64
N VAL A 52 -5.47 -4.18 3.63
CA VAL A 52 -5.04 -2.82 3.99
C VAL A 52 -3.53 -2.78 4.07
N VAL A 53 -2.90 -1.85 3.35
CA VAL A 53 -1.46 -1.59 3.45
C VAL A 53 -1.23 -0.34 4.28
N SER A 54 -0.55 -0.50 5.41
CA SER A 54 -0.23 0.57 6.35
C SER A 54 1.26 0.79 6.49
N SER A 55 1.63 2.01 6.90
CA SER A 55 2.99 2.36 7.28
C SER A 55 3.10 2.33 8.80
N LEU A 56 4.11 1.63 9.31
CA LEU A 56 4.46 1.52 10.72
C LEU A 56 5.70 2.37 11.01
N GLY A 57 5.90 2.68 12.28
CA GLY A 57 7.11 3.39 12.73
C GLY A 57 7.06 4.89 12.50
N ASP A 58 8.23 5.50 12.48
CA ASP A 58 8.39 6.94 12.40
C ASP A 58 9.46 7.29 11.34
N THR A 59 9.09 8.17 10.42
CA THR A 59 9.98 8.63 9.35
C THR A 59 11.20 9.40 9.88
N TRP A 60 11.07 10.07 11.03
CA TRP A 60 12.12 10.90 11.60
C TRP A 60 13.32 10.11 12.13
N ASN A 61 13.09 8.89 12.60
CA ASN A 61 14.15 8.03 13.13
C ASN A 61 14.53 6.87 12.18
N GLY A 62 13.97 6.86 10.96
CA GLY A 62 14.23 5.83 9.96
C GLY A 62 13.70 4.44 10.31
N SER A 63 12.75 4.34 11.27
CA SER A 63 12.16 3.06 11.68
C SER A 63 10.89 2.69 10.90
N THR A 64 10.70 3.25 9.71
CA THR A 64 9.54 2.96 8.88
C THR A 64 9.57 1.54 8.35
N SER A 65 8.41 0.91 8.34
CA SER A 65 8.16 -0.35 7.64
C SER A 65 6.76 -0.38 7.06
N THR A 66 6.54 -1.24 6.09
CA THR A 66 5.23 -1.43 5.46
C THR A 66 4.65 -2.77 5.85
N ARG A 67 3.37 -2.76 6.23
CA ARG A 67 2.59 -3.96 6.57
C ARG A 67 1.37 -4.06 5.68
N LEU A 68 1.10 -5.26 5.16
CA LEU A 68 -0.20 -5.62 4.61
C LEU A 68 -0.97 -6.41 5.65
N THR A 69 -2.21 -6.01 5.93
CA THR A 69 -3.11 -6.69 6.86
C THR A 69 -4.32 -7.20 6.10
N VAL A 70 -4.65 -8.46 6.27
CA VAL A 70 -5.88 -9.08 5.77
C VAL A 70 -6.91 -9.12 6.87
N LEU A 71 -8.05 -8.48 6.62
CA LEU A 71 -9.20 -8.46 7.53
C LEU A 71 -10.33 -9.28 6.91
N LYS A 72 -10.99 -10.08 7.73
CA LYS A 72 -12.20 -10.84 7.36
C LYS A 72 -13.41 -10.35 8.13
N GLU A 73 -14.53 -10.19 7.43
CA GLU A 73 -15.80 -9.87 8.08
C GLU A 73 -16.36 -11.09 8.80
N ASN A 74 -16.61 -10.93 10.09
CA ASN A 74 -17.22 -11.95 10.92
C ASN A 74 -18.12 -11.30 11.99
N ALA A 75 -19.42 -11.60 11.96
CA ALA A 75 -20.41 -11.20 12.98
C ALA A 75 -20.35 -9.70 13.35
N GLY A 76 -20.25 -8.81 12.35
CA GLY A 76 -20.23 -7.36 12.56
C GLY A 76 -18.87 -6.80 12.98
N LYS A 77 -17.82 -7.59 12.85
CA LYS A 77 -16.42 -7.18 13.08
C LYS A 77 -15.55 -7.45 11.86
N LEU A 78 -14.53 -6.65 11.70
CA LEU A 78 -13.42 -6.93 10.78
C LEU A 78 -12.27 -7.47 11.62
N GLN A 79 -12.04 -8.78 11.53
CA GLN A 79 -11.00 -9.47 12.29
C GLN A 79 -9.75 -9.64 11.43
N THR A 80 -8.59 -9.31 11.96
CA THR A 80 -7.31 -9.64 11.31
C THR A 80 -7.17 -11.15 11.28
N ILE A 81 -6.95 -11.69 10.09
CA ILE A 81 -6.71 -13.12 9.89
C ILE A 81 -5.25 -13.40 9.54
N ASP A 82 -4.59 -12.49 8.81
CA ASP A 82 -3.16 -12.60 8.54
C ASP A 82 -2.51 -11.24 8.29
N THR A 83 -1.17 -11.20 8.33
CA THR A 83 -0.34 -10.02 8.08
C THR A 83 0.95 -10.40 7.36
N ILE A 84 1.37 -9.54 6.43
CA ILE A 84 2.74 -9.58 5.88
C ILE A 84 3.48 -8.36 6.41
N ASP A 85 4.52 -8.61 7.18
CA ASP A 85 5.40 -7.58 7.72
C ASP A 85 6.65 -7.37 6.88
N GLY A 86 7.28 -6.20 7.04
CA GLY A 86 8.59 -5.93 6.47
C GLY A 86 8.59 -5.88 4.95
N ILE A 87 7.49 -5.47 4.32
CA ILE A 87 7.49 -5.17 2.90
C ILE A 87 8.35 -3.92 2.68
N GLY A 88 9.37 -4.06 1.84
CA GLY A 88 10.41 -3.07 1.68
C GLY A 88 11.61 -3.28 2.62
N LYS A 89 12.73 -2.63 2.30
CA LYS A 89 13.94 -2.63 3.13
C LYS A 89 13.73 -1.72 4.36
N PRO A 90 14.45 -1.94 5.47
CA PRO A 90 14.34 -1.09 6.65
C PRO A 90 14.53 0.40 6.35
N GLY A 91 13.57 1.23 6.76
CA GLY A 91 13.56 2.67 6.53
C GLY A 91 12.98 3.12 5.18
N GLU A 92 12.55 2.20 4.33
CA GLU A 92 11.79 2.54 3.13
C GLU A 92 10.36 2.95 3.49
N GLN A 93 9.81 3.86 2.70
CA GLN A 93 8.45 4.34 2.84
C GLN A 93 7.58 3.83 1.69
N LEU A 94 6.32 3.54 1.96
CA LEU A 94 5.35 3.19 0.93
C LEU A 94 4.95 4.43 0.13
N TYR A 95 5.29 4.45 -1.15
CA TYR A 95 4.98 5.53 -2.09
C TYR A 95 3.73 5.29 -2.89
N ALA A 96 3.57 4.09 -3.44
CA ALA A 96 2.37 3.72 -4.18
C ALA A 96 1.86 2.34 -3.77
N ALA A 97 0.55 2.18 -3.88
CA ALA A 97 -0.12 0.90 -3.71
C ALA A 97 -1.23 0.77 -4.76
N ARG A 98 -1.46 -0.44 -5.26
CA ARG A 98 -2.58 -0.75 -6.14
C ARG A 98 -3.01 -2.19 -5.95
N PHE A 99 -4.30 -2.39 -5.72
CA PHE A 99 -4.93 -3.70 -5.70
C PHE A 99 -5.61 -3.95 -7.04
N VAL A 100 -5.34 -5.12 -7.63
CA VAL A 100 -5.93 -5.56 -8.90
C VAL A 100 -6.24 -7.05 -8.82
N GLY A 101 -7.51 -7.41 -8.77
CA GLY A 101 -7.91 -8.80 -8.56
C GLY A 101 -7.29 -9.39 -7.29
N ASP A 102 -6.63 -10.50 -7.42
CA ASP A 102 -5.98 -11.23 -6.32
C ASP A 102 -4.52 -10.83 -6.10
N ARG A 103 -4.16 -9.58 -6.43
CA ARG A 103 -2.79 -9.08 -6.25
C ARG A 103 -2.77 -7.67 -5.70
N ALA A 104 -1.74 -7.39 -4.89
CA ALA A 104 -1.34 -6.04 -4.53
C ALA A 104 0.03 -5.73 -5.12
N TYR A 105 0.16 -4.52 -5.66
CA TYR A 105 1.39 -3.96 -6.19
C TYR A 105 1.80 -2.80 -5.30
N LEU A 106 3.01 -2.86 -4.74
CA LEU A 106 3.47 -1.93 -3.72
C LEU A 106 4.84 -1.37 -4.13
N VAL A 107 4.96 -0.06 -4.16
CA VAL A 107 6.25 0.62 -4.40
C VAL A 107 6.71 1.21 -3.08
N THR A 108 7.87 0.78 -2.62
CA THR A 108 8.55 1.38 -1.47
C THR A 108 9.77 2.14 -1.98
N PHE A 109 10.20 3.17 -1.30
CA PHE A 109 11.33 4.01 -1.72
C PHE A 109 12.18 4.50 -0.56
N ARG A 110 13.48 4.51 -0.78
CA ARG A 110 14.46 5.28 -0.04
C ARG A 110 15.57 5.82 -0.94
N VAL A 111 16.13 5.01 -1.83
CA VAL A 111 17.20 5.34 -2.79
C VAL A 111 16.97 4.62 -4.12
N ILE A 112 16.50 3.39 -4.10
CA ILE A 112 16.12 2.55 -5.26
C ILE A 112 14.73 2.03 -4.97
N ASP A 113 13.88 1.93 -6.01
CA ASP A 113 12.48 1.51 -5.88
C ASP A 113 12.27 0.03 -6.18
N PRO A 114 12.08 -0.80 -5.17
CA PRO A 114 11.47 -2.09 -5.43
C PRO A 114 9.96 -1.97 -5.62
N LEU A 115 9.46 -2.57 -6.71
CA LEU A 115 8.06 -2.91 -6.89
C LEU A 115 7.83 -4.32 -6.34
N TYR A 116 7.06 -4.43 -5.26
CA TYR A 116 6.64 -5.71 -4.70
C TYR A 116 5.31 -6.15 -5.30
N VAL A 117 5.19 -7.44 -5.59
CA VAL A 117 3.93 -8.09 -5.95
C VAL A 117 3.54 -9.03 -4.81
N VAL A 118 2.38 -8.78 -4.22
CA VAL A 118 1.81 -9.66 -3.19
C VAL A 118 0.70 -10.48 -3.82
N ASP A 119 0.76 -11.79 -3.63
CA ASP A 119 -0.29 -12.73 -4.00
C ASP A 119 -1.33 -12.81 -2.87
N LEU A 120 -2.56 -12.52 -3.21
CA LEU A 120 -3.74 -12.51 -2.35
C LEU A 120 -4.78 -13.54 -2.82
N SER A 121 -4.39 -14.51 -3.65
CA SER A 121 -5.30 -15.56 -4.12
C SER A 121 -5.76 -16.46 -2.98
N ASP A 122 -4.89 -16.70 -2.00
CA ASP A 122 -5.22 -17.27 -0.70
C ASP A 122 -5.17 -16.19 0.38
N GLN A 123 -6.33 -15.73 0.83
CA GLN A 123 -6.46 -14.67 1.82
C GLN A 123 -6.06 -15.12 3.24
N ASP A 124 -6.09 -16.42 3.51
CA ASP A 124 -5.65 -16.98 4.80
C ASP A 124 -4.12 -17.21 4.84
N ASN A 125 -3.43 -17.05 3.70
CA ASN A 125 -1.97 -17.24 3.59
C ASN A 125 -1.38 -16.35 2.47
N PRO A 126 -1.49 -15.02 2.57
CA PRO A 126 -0.94 -14.10 1.58
C PRO A 126 0.59 -14.17 1.56
N SER A 127 1.20 -13.92 0.40
CA SER A 127 2.65 -14.01 0.26
C SER A 127 3.22 -13.01 -0.73
N ILE A 128 4.51 -12.66 -0.57
CA ILE A 128 5.23 -11.87 -1.57
C ILE A 128 5.57 -12.79 -2.74
N ALA A 129 4.95 -12.55 -3.89
CA ALA A 129 5.13 -13.34 -5.10
C ALA A 129 6.37 -12.93 -5.90
N GLY A 130 6.84 -11.71 -5.72
CA GLY A 130 8.02 -11.21 -6.43
C GLY A 130 8.39 -9.78 -6.08
N GLU A 131 9.58 -9.41 -6.51
CA GLU A 131 10.17 -8.09 -6.35
C GLU A 131 10.88 -7.72 -7.65
N LEU A 132 10.73 -6.47 -8.08
CA LEU A 132 11.40 -5.91 -9.26
C LEU A 132 12.01 -4.57 -8.89
N GLU A 133 13.33 -4.43 -8.98
CA GLU A 133 14.00 -3.14 -8.83
C GLU A 133 13.93 -2.36 -10.15
N ILE A 134 13.55 -1.09 -10.06
CA ILE A 134 13.39 -0.17 -11.19
C ILE A 134 14.12 1.13 -10.83
N ASP A 135 14.83 1.73 -11.79
CA ASP A 135 15.45 3.04 -11.60
C ASP A 135 14.36 4.12 -11.44
N GLY A 136 14.57 5.05 -10.51
CA GLY A 136 13.58 6.07 -10.17
C GLY A 136 12.51 5.57 -9.20
N TYR A 137 11.39 6.27 -9.09
CA TYR A 137 10.27 5.81 -8.28
C TYR A 137 8.91 6.11 -8.90
N SER A 138 7.98 5.17 -8.72
CA SER A 138 6.60 5.36 -9.11
C SER A 138 5.77 5.78 -7.90
N ASP A 139 5.14 6.94 -7.97
CA ASP A 139 4.24 7.41 -6.91
C ASP A 139 2.75 7.16 -7.22
N TYR A 140 2.47 6.67 -8.42
CA TYR A 140 1.14 6.24 -8.85
C TYR A 140 1.22 5.02 -9.76
N LEU A 141 0.36 4.05 -9.53
CA LEU A 141 0.24 2.81 -10.31
C LEU A 141 -1.14 2.76 -10.98
N HIS A 142 -1.17 2.62 -12.32
CA HIS A 142 -2.39 2.55 -13.09
C HIS A 142 -2.51 1.20 -13.81
N PRO A 143 -3.52 0.36 -13.49
CA PRO A 143 -3.74 -0.87 -14.20
C PRO A 143 -4.36 -0.59 -15.57
N ILE A 144 -3.82 -1.23 -16.61
CA ILE A 144 -4.34 -1.20 -17.97
C ILE A 144 -4.78 -2.60 -18.36
N GLY A 145 -6.10 -2.81 -18.41
CA GLY A 145 -6.65 -4.16 -18.57
C GLY A 145 -6.22 -5.10 -17.44
N ASN A 146 -6.00 -6.38 -17.78
CA ASN A 146 -5.74 -7.41 -16.77
C ASN A 146 -4.25 -7.72 -16.56
N ASN A 147 -3.37 -7.29 -17.49
CA ASN A 147 -2.00 -7.79 -17.55
C ASN A 147 -0.93 -6.69 -17.60
N LEU A 148 -1.33 -5.42 -17.61
CA LEU A 148 -0.40 -4.31 -17.67
C LEU A 148 -0.60 -3.39 -16.47
N LEU A 149 0.50 -2.94 -15.91
CA LEU A 149 0.56 -1.93 -14.88
C LEU A 149 1.48 -0.80 -15.33
N LEU A 150 0.98 0.42 -15.37
CA LEU A 150 1.75 1.62 -15.69
C LEU A 150 2.17 2.28 -14.39
N GLY A 151 3.49 2.47 -14.20
CA GLY A 151 4.04 3.28 -13.14
C GLY A 151 4.26 4.73 -13.63
N ILE A 152 3.82 5.69 -12.84
CA ILE A 152 4.05 7.12 -13.09
C ILE A 152 4.76 7.68 -11.86
N GLY A 153 5.88 8.34 -12.08
CA GLY A 153 6.72 8.84 -10.98
C GLY A 153 7.81 9.76 -11.49
N LYS A 154 8.93 9.74 -10.81
CA LYS A 154 10.10 10.57 -11.15
C LYS A 154 11.30 9.69 -11.41
N ASP A 155 12.14 10.15 -12.32
CA ASP A 155 13.45 9.59 -12.53
C ASP A 155 14.36 9.96 -11.35
N ALA A 156 15.17 9.02 -10.88
CA ALA A 156 16.19 9.25 -9.88
C ALA A 156 17.53 8.88 -10.52
N VAL A 157 18.36 9.87 -10.72
CA VAL A 157 19.75 9.64 -11.15
C VAL A 157 20.51 9.12 -9.92
N PRO A 158 21.18 7.96 -9.99
CA PRO A 158 22.06 7.51 -8.92
C PRO A 158 23.09 8.62 -8.62
N ASP A 159 23.29 8.92 -7.35
CA ASP A 159 24.32 9.87 -6.92
C ASP A 159 25.69 9.30 -7.35
N ASP A 160 26.33 9.94 -8.31
CA ASP A 160 27.67 9.58 -8.80
C ASP A 160 28.79 10.00 -7.82
N GLY A 161 28.40 10.38 -6.59
CA GLY A 161 29.32 10.84 -5.55
C GLY A 161 29.74 12.30 -5.73
N SER A 162 29.15 13.04 -6.66
CA SER A 162 29.28 14.49 -6.72
C SER A 162 28.38 15.11 -5.64
N THR A 163 28.98 15.85 -4.71
CA THR A 163 28.32 16.46 -3.54
C THR A 163 27.44 17.66 -3.87
N ASP A 164 26.78 17.66 -5.01
CA ASP A 164 25.87 18.74 -5.40
C ASP A 164 24.42 18.29 -5.32
N PHE A 165 23.85 18.34 -4.11
CA PHE A 165 22.40 18.26 -3.89
C PHE A 165 21.73 19.52 -4.46
N SER A 166 21.71 19.68 -5.76
CA SER A 166 20.86 20.69 -6.38
C SER A 166 19.45 20.11 -6.51
N PHE A 167 18.60 20.38 -5.53
CA PHE A 167 17.16 20.37 -5.73
C PHE A 167 16.85 21.43 -6.80
N THR A 168 16.84 21.05 -8.05
CA THR A 168 16.22 21.87 -9.08
C THR A 168 14.71 21.87 -8.77
N ARG A 169 14.25 22.87 -8.03
CA ARG A 169 12.86 23.26 -8.02
C ARG A 169 12.49 23.53 -9.47
N GLY A 170 11.77 22.60 -10.10
CA GLY A 170 11.12 22.87 -11.37
C GLY A 170 10.22 24.09 -11.17
N ALA A 171 10.57 25.18 -11.84
CA ALA A 171 9.70 26.33 -11.92
C ALA A 171 8.44 25.87 -12.65
N TRP A 172 7.31 26.04 -12.00
CA TRP A 172 6.00 25.96 -12.64
C TRP A 172 5.77 27.34 -13.30
N ASP A 173 5.96 27.42 -14.60
CA ASP A 173 5.42 28.47 -15.45
C ASP A 173 4.06 28.03 -16.02
#